data_36e40ef74df90eba77733434c98a4875
#
_entry.id   36e40ef74df90eba77733434c98a4875
#
_cell.length_a   1.000
_cell.length_b   1.000
_cell.length_c   1.000
_cell.angle_alpha   90.00
_cell.angle_beta   90.00
_cell.angle_gamma   90.00
#
_symmetry.space_group_name_H-M   'P 1'
#
loop_
_entity.id
_entity.type
_entity.pdbx_description
1 polymer ?
#
loop_
_entity_poly.entity_id
_entity_poly.type
_entity_poly.pdbx_seq_one_letter_code
_entity_poly.pdbx_strand_id
1 'polypeptide(L)'
;MREGIVSGKTGYTGDAGYCYVCAEERDGKTFIVALLGSGWPDHKTYKWKDASALLTYGEKNYNYRSWWEDPEIPLIRVKNGFREDPTKRVQYIRGISDVDTEQKESQILLADDERVACRVDVPEMLEAPVKRCDKIGRVTFLLDGQILASYPVLAEQSIERRTFFRVLEYVSEKFFH
;
A
#
# COMPACT_ATOMS: atom_id res chain seq x y z
N MET A 1 22.66 19.31 -24.76
CA MET A 1 22.17 18.77 -23.47
C MET A 1 20.70 18.43 -23.71
N ARG A 2 20.21 17.32 -23.21
CA ARG A 2 18.78 16.93 -23.33
C ARG A 2 17.91 17.96 -22.61
N GLU A 3 16.81 18.38 -23.20
CA GLU A 3 15.83 19.27 -22.60
C GLU A 3 15.16 18.55 -21.40
N GLY A 4 14.89 19.29 -20.32
CA GLY A 4 14.30 18.73 -19.10
C GLY A 4 15.33 18.35 -18.03
N ILE A 5 16.62 18.27 -18.34
CA ILE A 5 17.67 18.03 -17.34
C ILE A 5 17.77 19.25 -16.40
N VAL A 6 17.40 19.04 -15.14
CA VAL A 6 17.42 20.09 -14.09
C VAL A 6 18.72 20.09 -13.31
N SER A 7 19.41 18.94 -13.20
CA SER A 7 20.69 18.80 -12.49
C SER A 7 21.49 17.63 -13.05
N GLY A 8 22.80 17.69 -12.94
CA GLY A 8 23.67 16.57 -13.31
C GLY A 8 25.13 16.81 -12.96
N LYS A 9 25.87 15.71 -12.77
CA LYS A 9 27.31 15.69 -12.48
C LYS A 9 28.00 14.56 -13.23
N THR A 10 29.10 14.88 -13.87
CA THR A 10 29.99 13.90 -14.48
C THR A 10 31.20 13.63 -13.61
N GLY A 11 31.72 12.44 -13.69
CA GLY A 11 32.99 12.03 -13.11
C GLY A 11 33.80 11.17 -14.09
N TYR A 12 35.11 11.13 -13.88
CA TYR A 12 36.00 10.24 -14.62
C TYR A 12 37.24 9.90 -13.80
N THR A 13 37.58 8.63 -13.74
CA THR A 13 38.90 8.14 -13.34
C THR A 13 39.33 7.06 -14.34
N GLY A 14 40.63 6.78 -14.42
CA GLY A 14 41.15 5.73 -15.31
C GLY A 14 40.51 4.37 -15.06
N ASP A 15 40.31 4.03 -13.80
CA ASP A 15 39.76 2.74 -13.34
C ASP A 15 38.23 2.67 -13.45
N ALA A 16 37.53 3.77 -13.11
CA ALA A 16 36.06 3.79 -13.08
C ALA A 16 35.40 4.15 -14.42
N GLY A 17 36.19 4.67 -15.39
CA GLY A 17 35.64 5.17 -16.66
C GLY A 17 34.81 6.45 -16.47
N TYR A 18 33.97 6.76 -17.45
CA TYR A 18 33.06 7.90 -17.37
C TYR A 18 31.82 7.53 -16.54
N CYS A 19 31.52 8.36 -15.53
CA CYS A 19 30.32 8.27 -14.70
C CYS A 19 29.46 9.51 -14.95
N TYR A 20 28.15 9.37 -14.85
CA TYR A 20 27.20 10.45 -14.98
C TYR A 20 25.96 10.19 -14.12
N VAL A 21 25.57 11.17 -13.35
CA VAL A 21 24.26 11.20 -12.67
C VAL A 21 23.51 12.43 -13.13
N CYS A 22 22.22 12.28 -13.41
CA CYS A 22 21.35 13.42 -13.74
C CYS A 22 19.93 13.19 -13.25
N ALA A 23 19.23 14.31 -13.05
CA ALA A 23 17.79 14.35 -12.84
C ALA A 23 17.13 15.09 -14.01
N GLU A 24 16.04 14.52 -14.51
CA GLU A 24 15.18 15.12 -15.54
C GLU A 24 13.77 15.29 -14.97
N GLU A 25 13.19 16.46 -15.22
CA GLU A 25 11.78 16.73 -14.98
C GLU A 25 11.08 16.97 -16.30
N ARG A 26 10.07 16.16 -16.60
CA ARG A 26 9.29 16.25 -17.82
C ARG A 26 7.87 15.74 -17.62
N ASP A 27 6.90 16.47 -18.08
CA ASP A 27 5.46 16.13 -18.01
C ASP A 27 4.99 15.73 -16.60
N GLY A 28 5.52 16.45 -15.58
CA GLY A 28 5.23 16.19 -14.17
C GLY A 28 5.91 14.96 -13.59
N LYS A 29 6.78 14.26 -14.33
CA LYS A 29 7.55 13.11 -13.89
C LYS A 29 8.99 13.51 -13.61
N THR A 30 9.58 12.95 -12.58
CA THR A 30 11.00 13.11 -12.26
C THR A 30 11.71 11.78 -12.37
N PHE A 31 12.75 11.73 -13.21
CA PHE A 31 13.60 10.57 -13.36
C PHE A 31 15.03 10.89 -12.95
N ILE A 32 15.65 9.96 -12.24
CA ILE A 32 17.07 10.04 -11.87
C ILE A 32 17.80 8.88 -12.53
N VAL A 33 18.86 9.20 -13.28
CA VAL A 33 19.73 8.24 -13.91
C VAL A 33 21.12 8.32 -13.29
N ALA A 34 21.69 7.17 -12.92
CA ALA A 34 23.05 7.03 -12.44
C ALA A 34 23.80 6.01 -13.32
N LEU A 35 24.82 6.47 -14.02
CA LEU A 35 25.68 5.66 -14.87
C LEU A 35 27.07 5.56 -14.28
N LEU A 36 27.59 4.34 -14.19
CA LEU A 36 28.94 4.02 -13.76
C LEU A 36 29.67 3.29 -14.90
N GLY A 37 30.89 3.68 -15.23
CA GLY A 37 31.69 3.02 -16.24
C GLY A 37 31.11 3.11 -17.67
N SER A 38 30.38 4.18 -17.99
CA SER A 38 29.83 4.38 -19.35
C SER A 38 30.85 4.99 -20.30
N GLY A 39 31.83 4.17 -20.69
CA GLY A 39 32.90 4.49 -21.63
C GLY A 39 34.23 4.92 -20.99
N TRP A 40 35.30 4.87 -21.82
CA TRP A 40 36.66 5.30 -21.53
C TRP A 40 37.09 6.37 -22.54
N PRO A 41 38.35 6.86 -22.54
CA PRO A 41 38.76 8.04 -23.31
C PRO A 41 38.30 8.11 -24.76
N ASP A 42 38.24 6.98 -25.46
CA ASP A 42 37.80 6.93 -26.88
C ASP A 42 36.26 7.01 -27.03
N HIS A 43 35.51 6.91 -25.92
CA HIS A 43 34.03 6.85 -25.88
C HIS A 43 33.41 7.88 -24.95
N LYS A 44 33.87 9.11 -24.96
CA LYS A 44 33.42 10.22 -24.08
C LYS A 44 31.92 10.54 -24.14
N THR A 45 31.27 10.18 -25.24
CA THR A 45 29.87 10.49 -25.52
C THR A 45 28.89 9.42 -25.06
N TYR A 46 29.37 8.22 -24.71
CA TYR A 46 28.48 7.09 -24.33
C TYR A 46 27.57 7.42 -23.17
N LYS A 47 28.11 8.02 -22.11
CA LYS A 47 27.32 8.45 -20.95
C LYS A 47 26.09 9.32 -21.30
N TRP A 48 26.22 10.17 -22.32
CA TRP A 48 25.10 11.01 -22.76
C TRP A 48 24.06 10.22 -23.54
N LYS A 49 24.52 9.32 -24.39
CA LYS A 49 23.67 8.44 -25.20
C LYS A 49 22.90 7.47 -24.28
N ASP A 50 23.60 6.85 -23.35
CA ASP A 50 23.02 5.88 -22.42
C ASP A 50 22.03 6.54 -21.48
N ALA A 51 22.38 7.72 -20.89
CA ALA A 51 21.46 8.49 -20.07
C ALA A 51 20.19 8.87 -20.84
N SER A 52 20.36 9.36 -22.09
CA SER A 52 19.21 9.72 -22.92
C SER A 52 18.32 8.52 -23.26
N ALA A 53 18.92 7.34 -23.48
CA ALA A 53 18.16 6.12 -23.73
C ALA A 53 17.36 5.67 -22.51
N LEU A 54 17.96 5.69 -21.30
CA LEU A 54 17.30 5.35 -20.04
C LEU A 54 16.17 6.32 -19.69
N LEU A 55 16.41 7.64 -19.85
CA LEU A 55 15.38 8.65 -19.62
C LEU A 55 14.20 8.47 -20.58
N THR A 56 14.50 8.25 -21.87
CA THR A 56 13.43 7.98 -22.86
C THR A 56 12.65 6.71 -22.55
N TYR A 57 13.33 5.68 -22.04
CA TYR A 57 12.66 4.46 -21.57
C TYR A 57 11.73 4.77 -20.40
N GLY A 58 12.21 5.51 -19.40
CA GLY A 58 11.41 5.92 -18.25
C GLY A 58 10.16 6.71 -18.66
N GLU A 59 10.33 7.75 -19.50
CA GLU A 59 9.23 8.57 -20.01
C GLU A 59 8.13 7.78 -20.71
N LYS A 60 8.52 6.78 -21.52
CA LYS A 60 7.60 5.98 -22.34
C LYS A 60 6.86 4.90 -21.54
N ASN A 61 7.53 4.31 -20.55
CA ASN A 61 7.04 3.09 -19.91
C ASN A 61 6.51 3.31 -18.50
N TYR A 62 6.71 4.49 -17.90
CA TYR A 62 6.24 4.78 -16.54
C TYR A 62 5.23 5.90 -16.53
N ASN A 63 4.10 5.69 -15.87
CA ASN A 63 3.04 6.66 -15.71
C ASN A 63 2.55 6.73 -14.27
N TYR A 64 2.12 7.92 -13.81
CA TYR A 64 1.42 8.03 -12.54
C TYR A 64 0.08 7.34 -12.65
N ARG A 65 -0.15 6.39 -11.73
CA ARG A 65 -1.40 5.64 -11.64
C ARG A 65 -1.82 5.52 -10.18
N SER A 66 -3.12 5.47 -9.94
CA SER A 66 -3.63 5.08 -8.64
C SER A 66 -3.16 3.66 -8.33
N TRP A 67 -2.66 3.48 -7.12
CA TRP A 67 -2.22 2.19 -6.59
C TRP A 67 -3.20 1.63 -5.58
N TRP A 68 -4.14 2.46 -5.12
CA TRP A 68 -5.16 2.06 -4.16
C TRP A 68 -6.31 1.35 -4.86
N GLU A 69 -6.67 0.21 -4.31
CA GLU A 69 -7.90 -0.52 -4.56
C GLU A 69 -8.52 -0.85 -3.22
N ASP A 70 -9.81 -0.59 -3.04
CA ASP A 70 -10.47 -0.86 -1.76
C ASP A 70 -10.41 -2.36 -1.45
N PRO A 71 -9.80 -2.76 -0.31
CA PRO A 71 -9.58 -4.16 0.01
C PRO A 71 -10.89 -4.86 0.34
N GLU A 72 -11.12 -6.03 -0.22
CA GLU A 72 -12.20 -6.92 0.16
C GLU A 72 -11.90 -7.59 1.50
N ILE A 73 -12.32 -6.97 2.60
CA ILE A 73 -12.12 -7.50 3.95
C ILE A 73 -13.29 -8.45 4.27
N PRO A 74 -13.04 -9.75 4.51
CA PRO A 74 -14.10 -10.70 4.82
C PRO A 74 -14.73 -10.40 6.19
N LEU A 75 -15.98 -10.81 6.36
CA LEU A 75 -16.64 -10.79 7.66
C LEU A 75 -15.95 -11.77 8.60
N ILE A 76 -15.54 -11.28 9.77
CA ILE A 76 -14.85 -12.06 10.78
C ILE A 76 -15.86 -12.59 11.80
N ARG A 77 -15.79 -13.86 12.12
CA ARG A 77 -16.63 -14.50 13.12
C ARG A 77 -16.19 -14.11 14.52
N VAL A 78 -17.14 -13.80 15.40
CA VAL A 78 -16.86 -13.49 16.81
C VAL A 78 -17.58 -14.51 17.69
N LYS A 79 -16.79 -15.32 18.38
CA LYS A 79 -17.27 -16.35 19.30
C LYS A 79 -17.62 -15.71 20.66
N ASN A 80 -18.64 -16.25 21.31
CA ASN A 80 -19.13 -15.78 22.60
C ASN A 80 -19.52 -14.29 22.63
N GLY A 81 -19.87 -13.75 21.44
CA GLY A 81 -20.32 -12.38 21.29
C GLY A 81 -21.80 -12.20 21.60
N PHE A 82 -22.13 -11.01 22.11
CA PHE A 82 -23.49 -10.54 22.31
C PHE A 82 -23.66 -9.17 21.66
N ARG A 83 -24.69 -9.00 20.85
CA ARG A 83 -25.01 -7.70 20.26
C ARG A 83 -26.50 -7.38 20.43
N GLU A 84 -27.37 -7.95 19.64
CA GLU A 84 -28.81 -7.63 19.64
C GLU A 84 -29.67 -8.86 19.96
N ASP A 85 -29.19 -10.03 19.63
CA ASP A 85 -29.93 -11.29 19.77
C ASP A 85 -29.06 -12.35 20.47
N PRO A 86 -29.38 -12.68 21.72
CA PRO A 86 -28.62 -13.65 22.51
C PRO A 86 -28.78 -15.09 22.02
N THR A 87 -29.73 -15.38 21.13
CA THR A 87 -29.93 -16.74 20.59
C THR A 87 -28.87 -17.07 19.55
N LYS A 88 -28.29 -16.06 18.88
CA LYS A 88 -27.22 -16.22 17.90
C LYS A 88 -25.89 -16.47 18.62
N ARG A 89 -25.40 -17.69 18.54
CA ARG A 89 -24.12 -18.10 19.15
C ARG A 89 -22.88 -17.51 18.47
N VAL A 90 -23.00 -17.12 17.22
CA VAL A 90 -21.91 -16.54 16.43
C VAL A 90 -22.37 -15.17 15.94
N GLN A 91 -21.56 -14.18 16.22
CA GLN A 91 -21.71 -12.83 15.69
C GLN A 91 -20.69 -12.63 14.58
N TYR A 92 -20.90 -11.61 13.74
CA TYR A 92 -19.97 -11.22 12.70
C TYR A 92 -19.59 -9.76 12.85
N ILE A 93 -18.34 -9.46 12.60
CA ILE A 93 -17.81 -8.09 12.62
C ILE A 93 -17.20 -7.76 11.27
N ARG A 94 -17.41 -6.53 10.85
CA ARG A 94 -16.74 -5.96 9.68
C ARG A 94 -15.47 -5.25 10.11
N GLY A 95 -14.41 -5.46 9.35
CA GLY A 95 -13.18 -4.68 9.44
C GLY A 95 -13.21 -3.50 8.46
N ILE A 96 -12.61 -2.41 8.86
CA ILE A 96 -12.34 -1.26 8.01
C ILE A 96 -10.84 -0.98 7.98
N SER A 97 -10.30 -0.63 6.83
CA SER A 97 -8.91 -0.19 6.71
C SER A 97 -8.77 1.24 7.22
N ASP A 98 -7.79 1.47 8.11
CA ASP A 98 -7.50 2.79 8.67
C ASP A 98 -6.51 3.53 7.76
N VAL A 99 -7.05 4.19 6.75
CA VAL A 99 -6.28 4.89 5.70
C VAL A 99 -6.92 6.23 5.41
N ASP A 100 -6.11 7.26 5.39
CA ASP A 100 -6.54 8.60 5.04
C ASP A 100 -6.93 8.72 3.56
N THR A 101 -7.89 9.61 3.27
CA THR A 101 -8.38 9.86 1.90
C THR A 101 -7.25 10.31 0.98
N GLU A 102 -6.34 11.16 1.46
CA GLU A 102 -5.19 11.64 0.70
C GLU A 102 -4.29 10.49 0.25
N GLN A 103 -4.07 9.49 1.10
CA GLN A 103 -3.29 8.29 0.75
C GLN A 103 -4.00 7.41 -0.29
N LYS A 104 -5.32 7.28 -0.20
CA LYS A 104 -6.12 6.52 -1.18
C LYS A 104 -6.11 7.17 -2.57
N GLU A 105 -6.12 8.50 -2.62
CA GLU A 105 -6.12 9.28 -3.87
C GLU A 105 -4.71 9.51 -4.43
N SER A 106 -3.68 9.15 -3.67
CA SER A 106 -2.30 9.33 -4.12
C SER A 106 -1.97 8.44 -5.33
N GLN A 107 -1.05 8.93 -6.15
CA GLN A 107 -0.57 8.23 -7.33
C GLN A 107 0.92 7.93 -7.18
N ILE A 108 1.34 6.79 -7.71
CA ILE A 108 2.74 6.42 -7.80
C ILE A 108 3.13 6.15 -9.25
N LEU A 109 4.40 6.30 -9.53
CA LEU A 109 4.97 6.05 -10.85
C LEU A 109 5.14 4.54 -11.05
N LEU A 110 4.38 3.96 -11.97
CA LEU A 110 4.37 2.53 -12.27
C LEU A 110 4.68 2.28 -13.73
N ALA A 111 5.40 1.21 -14.02
CA ALA A 111 5.56 0.69 -15.36
C ALA A 111 4.23 0.09 -15.88
N ASP A 112 4.09 -0.04 -17.19
CA ASP A 112 2.82 -0.46 -17.79
C ASP A 112 2.41 -1.90 -17.41
N ASP A 113 3.38 -2.76 -17.11
CA ASP A 113 3.20 -4.16 -16.68
C ASP A 113 3.19 -4.35 -15.15
N GLU A 114 3.58 -3.34 -14.38
CA GLU A 114 3.53 -3.39 -12.92
C GLU A 114 2.10 -3.32 -12.39
N ARG A 115 1.83 -4.14 -11.37
CA ARG A 115 0.52 -4.19 -10.68
C ARG A 115 0.76 -4.24 -9.17
N VAL A 116 -0.01 -3.45 -8.46
CA VAL A 116 -0.03 -3.50 -6.99
C VAL A 116 -0.99 -4.60 -6.57
N ALA A 117 -0.48 -5.57 -5.83
CA ALA A 117 -1.28 -6.63 -5.24
C ALA A 117 -1.73 -6.23 -3.82
N CYS A 118 -2.98 -6.52 -3.49
CA CYS A 118 -3.52 -6.31 -2.15
C CYS A 118 -3.62 -7.64 -1.41
N ARG A 119 -3.07 -7.71 -0.19
CA ARG A 119 -3.19 -8.84 0.71
C ARG A 119 -3.88 -8.43 1.99
N VAL A 120 -4.93 -9.16 2.35
CA VAL A 120 -5.70 -8.96 3.59
C VAL A 120 -5.38 -10.10 4.55
N ASP A 121 -4.79 -9.75 5.68
CA ASP A 121 -4.46 -10.66 6.77
C ASP A 121 -5.38 -10.39 7.95
N VAL A 122 -6.45 -11.15 8.08
CA VAL A 122 -7.41 -11.09 9.20
C VAL A 122 -7.67 -12.50 9.74
N PRO A 123 -7.93 -12.68 11.04
CA PRO A 123 -8.25 -13.98 11.59
C PRO A 123 -9.63 -14.44 11.12
N GLU A 124 -9.83 -15.74 10.96
CA GLU A 124 -11.15 -16.31 10.65
C GLU A 124 -12.15 -16.11 11.80
N MET A 125 -11.64 -16.05 13.04
CA MET A 125 -12.46 -15.95 14.23
C MET A 125 -11.77 -15.15 15.34
N LEU A 126 -12.54 -14.29 16.00
CA LEU A 126 -12.16 -13.55 17.20
C LEU A 126 -12.95 -14.06 18.40
N GLU A 127 -12.45 -13.79 19.61
CA GLU A 127 -13.14 -14.03 20.88
C GLU A 127 -13.67 -12.70 21.43
N ALA A 128 -14.94 -12.67 21.85
CA ALA A 128 -15.51 -11.47 22.49
C ALA A 128 -14.92 -11.25 23.91
N PRO A 129 -14.81 -10.00 24.37
CA PRO A 129 -15.29 -8.77 23.73
C PRO A 129 -14.33 -8.24 22.66
N VAL A 130 -14.88 -7.62 21.61
CA VAL A 130 -14.14 -6.82 20.63
C VAL A 130 -14.69 -5.40 20.70
N LYS A 131 -13.82 -4.41 20.85
CA LYS A 131 -14.21 -3.00 20.90
C LYS A 131 -14.09 -2.37 19.52
N ARG A 132 -14.92 -1.35 19.27
CA ARG A 132 -14.76 -0.51 18.09
C ARG A 132 -13.35 0.08 18.04
N CYS A 133 -12.76 0.11 16.87
CA CYS A 133 -11.37 0.53 16.59
C CYS A 133 -10.29 -0.42 17.15
N ASP A 134 -10.64 -1.58 17.72
CA ASP A 134 -9.64 -2.60 18.00
C ASP A 134 -8.97 -3.06 16.69
N LYS A 135 -7.65 -3.21 16.73
CA LYS A 135 -6.89 -3.74 15.60
C LYS A 135 -7.14 -5.24 15.47
N ILE A 136 -7.80 -5.63 14.39
CA ILE A 136 -8.23 -7.01 14.14
C ILE A 136 -7.53 -7.66 12.94
N GLY A 137 -6.64 -6.94 12.29
CA GLY A 137 -5.87 -7.45 11.16
C GLY A 137 -5.01 -6.41 10.48
N ARG A 138 -4.66 -6.69 9.25
CA ARG A 138 -3.80 -5.84 8.42
C ARG A 138 -4.12 -6.01 6.95
N VAL A 139 -4.05 -4.91 6.20
CA VAL A 139 -4.01 -4.89 4.74
C VAL A 139 -2.61 -4.49 4.32
N THR A 140 -2.04 -5.19 3.34
CA THR A 140 -0.70 -4.94 2.82
C THR A 140 -0.77 -4.84 1.30
N PHE A 141 -0.25 -3.75 0.76
CA PHE A 141 -0.09 -3.53 -0.67
C PHE A 141 1.35 -3.85 -1.06
N LEU A 142 1.50 -4.63 -2.12
CA LEU A 142 2.79 -5.13 -2.59
C LEU A 142 3.00 -4.76 -4.05
N LEU A 143 4.18 -4.28 -4.38
CA LEU A 143 4.67 -4.10 -5.73
C LEU A 143 5.87 -5.04 -5.94
N ASP A 144 5.79 -5.95 -6.90
CA ASP A 144 6.81 -6.97 -7.17
C ASP A 144 7.27 -7.75 -5.92
N GLY A 145 6.30 -8.04 -5.01
CA GLY A 145 6.57 -8.76 -3.77
C GLY A 145 7.17 -7.92 -2.64
N GLN A 146 7.50 -6.65 -2.90
CA GLN A 146 7.96 -5.70 -1.89
C GLN A 146 6.78 -4.93 -1.29
N ILE A 147 6.84 -4.67 0.02
CA ILE A 147 5.78 -3.93 0.70
C ILE A 147 5.85 -2.45 0.29
N LEU A 148 4.82 -2.00 -0.41
CA LEU A 148 4.60 -0.61 -0.76
C LEU A 148 3.98 0.17 0.41
N ALA A 149 2.92 -0.38 0.99
CA ALA A 149 2.21 0.21 2.12
C ALA A 149 1.53 -0.88 2.97
N SER A 150 1.25 -0.57 4.23
CA SER A 150 0.59 -1.52 5.14
C SER A 150 -0.21 -0.78 6.19
N TYR A 151 -1.51 -1.13 6.31
CA TYR A 151 -2.46 -0.44 7.17
C TYR A 151 -3.16 -1.42 8.11
N PRO A 152 -3.52 -0.99 9.33
CA PRO A 152 -4.31 -1.81 10.22
C PRO A 152 -5.75 -1.96 9.71
N VAL A 153 -6.33 -3.11 9.99
CA VAL A 153 -7.77 -3.33 9.91
C VAL A 153 -8.35 -3.15 11.30
N LEU A 154 -9.28 -2.23 11.42
CA LEU A 154 -9.94 -1.89 12.67
C LEU A 154 -11.37 -2.44 12.70
N ALA A 155 -11.83 -2.82 13.88
CA ALA A 155 -13.20 -3.24 14.11
C ALA A 155 -14.18 -2.07 13.91
N GLU A 156 -15.14 -2.18 13.00
CA GLU A 156 -16.13 -1.13 12.69
C GLU A 156 -17.05 -0.84 13.90
N GLN A 157 -17.26 -1.83 14.73
CA GLN A 157 -18.22 -1.78 15.84
C GLN A 157 -17.74 -2.60 17.03
N SER A 158 -18.38 -2.43 18.21
CA SER A 158 -18.13 -3.26 19.37
C SER A 158 -19.04 -4.48 19.39
N ILE A 159 -18.50 -5.61 19.84
CA ILE A 159 -19.24 -6.82 20.18
C ILE A 159 -18.88 -7.19 21.62
N GLU A 160 -19.83 -7.10 22.51
CA GLU A 160 -19.60 -7.41 23.91
C GLU A 160 -19.57 -8.92 24.18
N ARG A 161 -19.06 -9.31 25.34
CA ARG A 161 -19.07 -10.70 25.75
C ARG A 161 -20.46 -11.13 26.18
N ARG A 162 -20.92 -12.28 25.70
CA ARG A 162 -22.14 -12.93 26.15
C ARG A 162 -21.96 -13.44 27.58
N THR A 163 -22.76 -12.90 28.50
CA THR A 163 -22.80 -13.35 29.90
C THR A 163 -24.22 -13.79 30.25
N PHE A 164 -24.34 -14.62 31.27
CA PHE A 164 -25.67 -15.06 31.76
C PHE A 164 -26.58 -13.87 32.11
N PHE A 165 -26.05 -12.87 32.80
CA PHE A 165 -26.80 -11.68 33.19
C PHE A 165 -27.33 -10.87 32.01
N ARG A 166 -26.54 -10.71 30.97
CA ARG A 166 -26.96 -10.01 29.74
C ARG A 166 -28.08 -10.76 29.00
N VAL A 167 -28.00 -12.08 28.97
CA VAL A 167 -29.05 -12.91 28.37
C VAL A 167 -30.34 -12.83 29.19
N LEU A 168 -30.24 -12.83 30.52
CA LEU A 168 -31.39 -12.70 31.42
C LEU A 168 -32.07 -11.33 31.29
N GLU A 169 -31.29 -10.24 31.24
CA GLU A 169 -31.75 -8.87 31.03
C GLU A 169 -32.55 -8.76 29.71
N TYR A 170 -31.99 -9.25 28.61
CA TYR A 170 -32.68 -9.26 27.33
C TYR A 170 -34.01 -10.06 27.37
N VAL A 171 -34.00 -11.22 27.98
CA VAL A 171 -35.23 -12.04 28.13
C VAL A 171 -36.25 -11.32 28.94
N SER A 172 -35.87 -10.69 30.07
CA SER A 172 -36.81 -9.93 30.91
C SER A 172 -37.42 -8.74 30.17
N GLU A 173 -36.63 -7.98 29.44
CA GLU A 173 -37.12 -6.86 28.61
C GLU A 173 -38.17 -7.30 27.57
N LYS A 174 -37.91 -8.45 26.93
CA LYS A 174 -38.84 -9.01 25.91
C LYS A 174 -40.12 -9.60 26.48
N PHE A 175 -40.13 -10.02 27.77
CA PHE A 175 -41.30 -10.61 28.41
C PHE A 175 -42.18 -9.58 29.13
N PHE A 176 -41.61 -8.40 29.46
CA PHE A 176 -42.34 -7.35 30.21
C PHE A 176 -42.71 -6.13 29.34
N HIS A 177 -42.50 -6.22 28.03
CA HIS A 177 -42.99 -5.30 27.00
C HIS A 177 -43.86 -6.07 26.01
#